data_be7164efe285d57b8b59bbeb912d7cda
#
_entry.id   be7164efe285d57b8b59bbeb912d7cda
#
_cell.length_a   1.000
_cell.length_b   1.000
_cell.length_c   1.000
_cell.angle_alpha   90.00
_cell.angle_beta   90.00
_cell.angle_gamma   90.00
#
_symmetry.space_group_name_H-M   'P 1'
#
loop_
_entity.id
_entity.type
_entity.pdbx_description
1 polymer ?
#
loop_
_entity_poly.entity_id
_entity_poly.type
_entity_poly.pdbx_seq_one_letter_code
_entity_poly.pdbx_strand_id
1 'polypeptide(L)'
;MNMIYYEYLFMRIAFFTDDYLPHVHGVTTSIKNYREALEALGHEVYIIAPKQPGYEDHDDHIIRMPSLKNFAFENRPTSVIYPGLARKFDKYEFDIVHSHMQFYLGVLAHSVAKRQNIPHVTSVHTLYTEMLEDYPFMITAGLIAVSFGFPVVFKTKPILPFRSVKEIRQLKGEKVVTIMKQQGWRLCVEFANRTDACISPSRHLGELLVKNGMTVPCHIFPNSVDTARYRQAKASDSPIQKKAGEKYVVCVARLSLEKRQRTLIEAMKYAKHPDVKLVLAGGGPAEAELRQTAIELGVENHVIFTGMVGANEVASLLKQADLFALASYHFDNQPMTLLEAAAAGTPVVYCDERLTEGLEGGNAVLASGLEGEDFAATIDDLL
;
A
#
# COMPACT_ATOMS: atom_id res chain seq x y z
N MET A 1 10.14 -1.71 41.24
CA MET A 1 9.71 -1.49 39.83
C MET A 1 8.71 -2.59 39.51
N ASN A 2 7.41 -2.32 39.76
CA ASN A 2 6.35 -3.29 39.51
C ASN A 2 6.15 -3.40 38.00
N MET A 3 6.60 -4.51 37.40
CA MET A 3 6.17 -4.89 36.06
C MET A 3 4.67 -5.21 36.15
N ILE A 4 3.83 -4.32 35.63
CA ILE A 4 2.42 -4.62 35.41
C ILE A 4 2.39 -5.63 34.27
N TYR A 5 2.24 -6.91 34.60
CA TYR A 5 1.84 -7.93 33.63
C TYR A 5 0.40 -7.58 33.24
N TYR A 6 0.23 -6.93 32.07
CA TYR A 6 -1.04 -7.00 31.38
C TYR A 6 -1.21 -8.47 30.98
N GLU A 7 -2.07 -9.22 31.68
CA GLU A 7 -2.65 -10.42 31.10
C GLU A 7 -3.36 -9.96 29.83
N TYR A 8 -2.76 -10.23 28.67
CA TYR A 8 -3.39 -9.95 27.40
C TYR A 8 -4.67 -10.79 27.33
N LEU A 9 -5.81 -10.11 27.43
CA LEU A 9 -7.09 -10.74 27.28
C LEU A 9 -7.14 -11.34 25.88
N PHE A 10 -7.38 -12.66 25.77
CA PHE A 10 -7.61 -13.32 24.48
C PHE A 10 -8.75 -12.63 23.76
N MET A 11 -8.55 -12.33 22.46
CA MET A 11 -9.56 -11.70 21.63
C MET A 11 -9.68 -12.41 20.29
N ARG A 12 -10.92 -12.45 19.77
CA ARG A 12 -11.25 -12.80 18.39
C ARG A 12 -11.36 -11.53 17.57
N ILE A 13 -10.44 -11.34 16.65
CA ILE A 13 -10.29 -10.12 15.86
C ILE A 13 -10.69 -10.39 14.42
N ALA A 14 -11.61 -9.62 13.87
CA ALA A 14 -12.05 -9.75 12.49
C ALA A 14 -11.44 -8.67 11.60
N PHE A 15 -10.56 -9.04 10.66
CA PHE A 15 -10.00 -8.16 9.64
C PHE A 15 -10.84 -8.18 8.37
N PHE A 16 -11.36 -7.04 7.96
CA PHE A 16 -12.10 -6.88 6.71
C PHE A 16 -11.26 -6.15 5.69
N THR A 17 -11.04 -6.76 4.53
CA THR A 17 -10.22 -6.19 3.47
C THR A 17 -10.77 -6.50 2.09
N ASP A 18 -10.73 -5.53 1.17
CA ASP A 18 -11.18 -5.71 -0.21
C ASP A 18 -10.12 -6.42 -1.09
N ASP A 19 -8.93 -6.66 -0.56
CA ASP A 19 -7.89 -7.42 -1.25
C ASP A 19 -7.02 -8.21 -0.25
N TYR A 20 -6.72 -9.45 -0.60
CA TYR A 20 -5.88 -10.36 0.19
C TYR A 20 -5.22 -11.40 -0.75
N LEU A 21 -4.47 -12.33 -0.16
CA LEU A 21 -3.83 -13.41 -0.92
C LEU A 21 -4.81 -14.04 -1.95
N PRO A 22 -4.33 -14.44 -3.13
CA PRO A 22 -2.94 -14.58 -3.57
C PRO A 22 -2.26 -13.28 -4.06
N HIS A 23 -2.96 -12.16 -4.08
CA HIS A 23 -2.36 -10.90 -4.49
C HIS A 23 -1.40 -10.40 -3.40
N VAL A 24 -0.13 -10.16 -3.78
CA VAL A 24 0.90 -9.68 -2.87
C VAL A 24 1.27 -8.24 -3.24
N HIS A 25 1.00 -7.31 -2.33
CA HIS A 25 1.39 -5.90 -2.40
C HIS A 25 1.43 -5.31 -0.99
N GLY A 26 1.84 -4.04 -0.84
CA GLY A 26 2.08 -3.42 0.46
C GLY A 26 0.94 -3.59 1.48
N VAL A 27 -0.33 -3.41 1.04
CA VAL A 27 -1.48 -3.54 1.95
C VAL A 27 -1.67 -4.99 2.42
N THR A 28 -1.64 -5.96 1.49
CA THR A 28 -1.81 -7.38 1.86
C THR A 28 -0.65 -7.89 2.72
N THR A 29 0.56 -7.41 2.48
CA THR A 29 1.73 -7.70 3.33
C THR A 29 1.55 -7.10 4.73
N SER A 30 1.10 -5.85 4.82
CA SER A 30 0.79 -5.20 6.10
C SER A 30 -0.26 -5.97 6.89
N ILE A 31 -1.38 -6.37 6.26
CA ILE A 31 -2.44 -7.16 6.90
C ILE A 31 -1.91 -8.49 7.41
N LYS A 32 -1.09 -9.18 6.62
CA LYS A 32 -0.44 -10.43 7.01
C LYS A 32 0.44 -10.23 8.25
N ASN A 33 1.29 -9.20 8.24
CA ASN A 33 2.18 -8.89 9.36
C ASN A 33 1.40 -8.53 10.64
N TYR A 34 0.31 -7.76 10.53
CA TYR A 34 -0.59 -7.48 11.66
C TYR A 34 -1.20 -8.77 12.22
N ARG A 35 -1.68 -9.64 11.35
CA ARG A 35 -2.25 -10.94 11.74
C ARG A 35 -1.23 -11.76 12.51
N GLU A 36 -0.05 -12.00 11.91
CA GLU A 36 1.01 -12.80 12.52
C GLU A 36 1.46 -12.25 13.88
N ALA A 37 1.55 -10.92 14.02
CA ALA A 37 1.90 -10.29 15.28
C ALA A 37 0.83 -10.48 16.36
N LEU A 38 -0.45 -10.36 16.02
CA LEU A 38 -1.56 -10.56 16.95
C LEU A 38 -1.73 -12.02 17.34
N GLU A 39 -1.56 -12.96 16.41
CA GLU A 39 -1.56 -14.40 16.68
C GLU A 39 -0.38 -14.80 17.58
N ALA A 40 0.80 -14.20 17.39
CA ALA A 40 1.95 -14.40 18.28
C ALA A 40 1.71 -13.87 19.70
N LEU A 41 0.80 -12.91 19.89
CA LEU A 41 0.33 -12.44 21.20
C LEU A 41 -0.80 -13.29 21.78
N GLY A 42 -1.23 -14.34 21.08
CA GLY A 42 -2.24 -15.29 21.54
C GLY A 42 -3.68 -14.94 21.16
N HIS A 43 -3.90 -13.98 20.27
CA HIS A 43 -5.22 -13.64 19.75
C HIS A 43 -5.61 -14.55 18.57
N GLU A 44 -6.90 -14.67 18.31
CA GLU A 44 -7.44 -15.37 17.14
C GLU A 44 -7.85 -14.34 16.07
N VAL A 45 -7.25 -14.42 14.86
CA VAL A 45 -7.47 -13.42 13.82
C VAL A 45 -8.14 -14.04 12.59
N TYR A 46 -9.33 -13.54 12.27
CA TYR A 46 -10.09 -13.91 11.09
C TYR A 46 -9.89 -12.89 9.96
N ILE A 47 -9.67 -13.36 8.73
CA ILE A 47 -9.58 -12.51 7.54
C ILE A 47 -10.85 -12.66 6.71
N ILE A 48 -11.57 -11.57 6.51
CA ILE A 48 -12.74 -11.51 5.64
C ILE A 48 -12.36 -10.79 4.36
N ALA A 49 -12.33 -11.52 3.24
CA ALA A 49 -11.83 -11.03 1.95
C ALA A 49 -12.67 -11.54 0.76
N PRO A 50 -12.58 -10.93 -0.43
CA PRO A 50 -13.27 -11.39 -1.62
C PRO A 50 -12.82 -12.79 -2.04
N LYS A 51 -13.76 -13.59 -2.56
CA LYS A 51 -13.42 -14.89 -3.17
C LYS A 51 -12.58 -14.66 -4.43
N GLN A 52 -11.46 -15.36 -4.51
CA GLN A 52 -10.54 -15.33 -5.64
C GLN A 52 -10.81 -16.52 -6.56
N PRO A 53 -11.04 -16.31 -7.87
CA PRO A 53 -11.22 -17.40 -8.80
C PRO A 53 -9.96 -18.28 -8.91
N GLY A 54 -10.13 -19.60 -8.77
CA GLY A 54 -9.02 -20.54 -8.92
C GLY A 54 -8.02 -20.56 -7.76
N TYR A 55 -8.34 -19.93 -6.64
CA TYR A 55 -7.53 -19.95 -5.43
C TYR A 55 -8.33 -20.51 -4.26
N GLU A 56 -7.75 -21.45 -3.53
CA GLU A 56 -8.32 -22.04 -2.32
C GLU A 56 -7.40 -21.75 -1.14
N ASP A 57 -7.99 -21.30 -0.05
CA ASP A 57 -7.25 -21.11 1.21
C ASP A 57 -7.16 -22.45 1.96
N HIS A 58 -6.05 -22.68 2.65
CA HIS A 58 -5.84 -23.82 3.55
C HIS A 58 -5.93 -23.40 5.03
N ASP A 59 -6.64 -22.31 5.30
CA ASP A 59 -6.76 -21.70 6.62
C ASP A 59 -8.23 -21.37 6.89
N ASP A 60 -8.80 -22.03 7.88
CA ASP A 60 -10.22 -21.90 8.26
C ASP A 60 -10.58 -20.50 8.81
N HIS A 61 -9.58 -19.70 9.21
CA HIS A 61 -9.77 -18.32 9.63
C HIS A 61 -9.86 -17.35 8.45
N ILE A 62 -9.73 -17.80 7.21
CA ILE A 62 -9.93 -16.97 6.02
C ILE A 62 -11.34 -17.20 5.48
N ILE A 63 -12.20 -16.20 5.62
CA ILE A 63 -13.60 -16.23 5.21
C ILE A 63 -13.75 -15.51 3.87
N ARG A 64 -13.96 -16.26 2.80
CA ARG A 64 -14.15 -15.71 1.46
C ARG A 64 -15.59 -15.29 1.21
N MET A 65 -15.76 -14.01 0.88
CA MET A 65 -17.05 -13.44 0.53
C MET A 65 -17.35 -13.61 -0.95
N PRO A 66 -18.64 -13.86 -1.33
CA PRO A 66 -19.03 -13.88 -2.73
C PRO A 66 -18.56 -12.62 -3.45
N SER A 67 -17.97 -12.77 -4.61
CA SER A 67 -17.39 -11.68 -5.38
C SER A 67 -17.77 -11.76 -6.85
N LEU A 68 -17.79 -10.60 -7.52
CA LEU A 68 -17.96 -10.48 -8.97
C LEU A 68 -16.58 -10.34 -9.60
N LYS A 69 -16.35 -11.07 -10.70
CA LYS A 69 -15.12 -10.96 -11.49
C LYS A 69 -15.09 -9.62 -12.23
N ASN A 70 -13.91 -9.06 -12.37
CA ASN A 70 -13.61 -7.92 -13.25
C ASN A 70 -14.39 -6.63 -12.93
N PHE A 71 -14.81 -6.42 -11.68
CA PHE A 71 -15.61 -5.23 -11.32
C PHE A 71 -14.80 -4.17 -10.57
N ALA A 72 -13.56 -4.48 -10.22
CA ALA A 72 -12.70 -3.57 -9.49
C ALA A 72 -11.43 -3.27 -10.28
N PHE A 73 -10.70 -2.31 -9.78
CA PHE A 73 -9.35 -1.93 -10.19
C PHE A 73 -8.51 -3.17 -10.53
N GLU A 74 -7.87 -3.21 -11.71
CA GLU A 74 -6.96 -4.26 -12.16
C GLU A 74 -7.54 -5.68 -12.22
N ASN A 75 -8.80 -5.81 -12.61
CA ASN A 75 -9.50 -7.10 -12.66
C ASN A 75 -9.63 -7.80 -11.30
N ARG A 76 -9.47 -7.08 -10.19
CA ARG A 76 -9.62 -7.63 -8.84
C ARG A 76 -11.08 -7.91 -8.54
N PRO A 77 -11.42 -9.06 -7.95
CA PRO A 77 -12.80 -9.37 -7.60
C PRO A 77 -13.32 -8.41 -6.51
N THR A 78 -14.53 -7.95 -6.68
CA THR A 78 -15.22 -7.07 -5.72
C THR A 78 -16.29 -7.86 -4.98
N SER A 79 -16.31 -7.76 -3.65
CA SER A 79 -17.31 -8.44 -2.82
C SER A 79 -18.72 -7.89 -3.04
N VAL A 80 -19.69 -8.79 -3.07
CA VAL A 80 -21.11 -8.45 -3.15
C VAL A 80 -21.64 -8.25 -1.73
N ILE A 81 -22.07 -7.03 -1.44
CA ILE A 81 -22.67 -6.66 -0.16
C ILE A 81 -24.16 -6.44 -0.36
N TYR A 82 -24.97 -7.02 0.52
CA TYR A 82 -26.41 -6.89 0.52
C TYR A 82 -26.97 -6.75 1.94
N PRO A 83 -28.15 -6.17 2.12
CA PRO A 83 -28.77 -6.02 3.44
C PRO A 83 -28.91 -7.37 4.17
N GLY A 84 -28.52 -7.40 5.43
CA GLY A 84 -28.59 -8.60 6.27
C GLY A 84 -27.34 -9.51 6.22
N LEU A 85 -26.36 -9.23 5.35
CA LEU A 85 -25.13 -10.02 5.23
C LEU A 85 -24.35 -10.10 6.55
N ALA A 86 -24.38 -9.04 7.36
CA ALA A 86 -23.72 -8.99 8.67
C ALA A 86 -24.19 -10.11 9.63
N ARG A 87 -25.41 -10.65 9.46
CA ARG A 87 -25.94 -11.76 10.28
C ARG A 87 -25.12 -13.04 10.16
N LYS A 88 -24.42 -13.24 9.04
CA LYS A 88 -23.57 -14.42 8.84
C LYS A 88 -22.41 -14.49 9.83
N PHE A 89 -22.06 -13.38 10.43
CA PHE A 89 -20.94 -13.25 11.37
C PHE A 89 -21.34 -13.39 12.83
N ASP A 90 -22.64 -13.48 13.17
CA ASP A 90 -23.13 -13.59 14.56
C ASP A 90 -22.52 -14.81 15.28
N LYS A 91 -22.26 -15.90 14.55
CA LYS A 91 -21.71 -17.15 15.09
C LYS A 91 -20.24 -17.08 15.51
N TYR A 92 -19.49 -16.04 15.07
CA TYR A 92 -18.05 -15.94 15.33
C TYR A 92 -17.76 -15.23 16.66
N GLU A 93 -18.71 -14.44 17.19
CA GLU A 93 -18.57 -13.72 18.47
C GLU A 93 -17.25 -12.94 18.54
N PHE A 94 -17.04 -12.04 17.56
CA PHE A 94 -15.85 -11.21 17.54
C PHE A 94 -15.83 -10.22 18.69
N ASP A 95 -14.63 -9.93 19.22
CA ASP A 95 -14.42 -8.91 20.23
C ASP A 95 -14.13 -7.54 19.63
N ILE A 96 -13.52 -7.53 18.44
CA ILE A 96 -13.16 -6.30 17.71
C ILE A 96 -13.20 -6.54 16.20
N VAL A 97 -13.63 -5.52 15.49
CA VAL A 97 -13.58 -5.46 14.02
C VAL A 97 -12.53 -4.46 13.58
N HIS A 98 -11.67 -4.86 12.65
CA HIS A 98 -10.69 -3.98 12.04
C HIS A 98 -10.87 -3.97 10.51
N SER A 99 -11.24 -2.84 9.94
CA SER A 99 -11.32 -2.67 8.49
C SER A 99 -10.05 -2.07 7.93
N HIS A 100 -9.49 -2.72 6.90
CA HIS A 100 -8.28 -2.25 6.19
C HIS A 100 -8.61 -1.48 4.91
N MET A 101 -9.89 -1.30 4.63
CA MET A 101 -10.43 -0.51 3.51
C MET A 101 -11.69 0.22 3.97
N GLN A 102 -11.96 1.39 3.40
CA GLN A 102 -13.07 2.26 3.79
C GLN A 102 -14.36 2.02 2.97
N PHE A 103 -14.27 1.14 1.96
CA PHE A 103 -15.37 0.87 1.03
C PHE A 103 -15.85 -0.57 1.17
N TYR A 104 -16.66 -1.08 0.32
CA TYR A 104 -17.14 -2.47 0.24
C TYR A 104 -17.09 -3.26 1.57
N LEU A 105 -16.06 -4.09 1.78
CA LEU A 105 -15.94 -4.88 3.02
C LEU A 105 -15.72 -4.03 4.27
N GLY A 106 -15.19 -2.82 4.16
CA GLY A 106 -15.16 -1.88 5.27
C GLY A 106 -16.57 -1.48 5.72
N VAL A 107 -17.50 -1.29 4.78
CA VAL A 107 -18.91 -1.03 5.09
C VAL A 107 -19.58 -2.23 5.76
N LEU A 108 -19.26 -3.44 5.32
CA LEU A 108 -19.70 -4.67 6.00
C LEU A 108 -19.14 -4.78 7.40
N ALA A 109 -17.85 -4.46 7.59
CA ALA A 109 -17.17 -4.39 8.89
C ALA A 109 -17.94 -3.51 9.87
N HIS A 110 -18.28 -2.28 9.47
CA HIS A 110 -19.10 -1.38 10.28
C HIS A 110 -20.45 -2.00 10.64
N SER A 111 -21.10 -2.67 9.69
CA SER A 111 -22.41 -3.31 9.91
C SER A 111 -22.30 -4.47 10.92
N VAL A 112 -21.21 -5.24 10.88
CA VAL A 112 -20.92 -6.33 11.83
C VAL A 112 -20.65 -5.77 13.21
N ALA A 113 -19.74 -4.80 13.34
CA ALA A 113 -19.38 -4.16 14.60
C ALA A 113 -20.60 -3.56 15.30
N LYS A 114 -21.41 -2.80 14.55
CA LYS A 114 -22.66 -2.21 15.07
C LYS A 114 -23.68 -3.27 15.50
N ARG A 115 -23.77 -4.38 14.74
CA ARG A 115 -24.71 -5.46 15.05
C ARG A 115 -24.31 -6.22 16.32
N GLN A 116 -23.03 -6.50 16.50
CA GLN A 116 -22.49 -7.20 17.68
C GLN A 116 -22.20 -6.26 18.85
N ASN A 117 -22.34 -4.95 18.65
CA ASN A 117 -22.05 -3.90 19.64
C ASN A 117 -20.60 -4.00 20.16
N ILE A 118 -19.64 -4.13 19.24
CA ILE A 118 -18.21 -4.26 19.51
C ILE A 118 -17.42 -3.13 18.84
N PRO A 119 -16.20 -2.83 19.32
CA PRO A 119 -15.35 -1.79 18.75
C PRO A 119 -15.03 -2.03 17.27
N HIS A 120 -14.96 -0.94 16.52
CA HIS A 120 -14.56 -0.93 15.11
C HIS A 120 -13.36 0.00 14.92
N VAL A 121 -12.22 -0.56 14.54
CA VAL A 121 -11.02 0.17 14.14
C VAL A 121 -10.90 0.18 12.63
N THR A 122 -10.42 1.26 12.03
CA THR A 122 -10.10 1.30 10.60
C THR A 122 -8.65 1.66 10.35
N SER A 123 -7.99 1.00 9.40
CA SER A 123 -6.68 1.43 8.89
C SER A 123 -6.84 2.10 7.53
N VAL A 124 -6.19 3.23 7.34
CA VAL A 124 -6.10 3.91 6.04
C VAL A 124 -4.71 3.65 5.47
N HIS A 125 -4.62 2.77 4.46
CA HIS A 125 -3.35 2.39 3.85
C HIS A 125 -3.00 3.20 2.60
N THR A 126 -4.00 3.65 1.85
CA THR A 126 -3.83 4.20 0.50
C THR A 126 -4.41 5.59 0.39
N LEU A 127 -3.67 6.48 -0.22
CA LEU A 127 -4.12 7.81 -0.66
C LEU A 127 -4.83 7.68 -2.02
N TYR A 128 -6.10 7.27 -2.00
CA TYR A 128 -6.90 7.16 -3.25
C TYR A 128 -6.98 8.47 -4.02
N THR A 129 -6.79 9.59 -3.35
CA THR A 129 -6.84 10.93 -3.93
C THR A 129 -5.65 11.20 -4.85
N GLU A 130 -4.47 10.66 -4.54
CA GLU A 130 -3.29 10.80 -5.38
C GLU A 130 -3.39 9.91 -6.63
N MET A 131 -4.01 8.73 -6.50
CA MET A 131 -4.26 7.85 -7.66
C MET A 131 -5.19 8.46 -8.72
N LEU A 132 -5.92 9.54 -8.40
CA LEU A 132 -6.77 10.24 -9.37
C LEU A 132 -5.99 10.90 -10.50
N GLU A 133 -4.72 11.25 -10.30
CA GLU A 133 -3.87 11.83 -11.34
C GLU A 133 -3.48 10.79 -12.38
N ASP A 134 -3.15 9.57 -11.93
CA ASP A 134 -2.72 8.47 -12.80
C ASP A 134 -3.90 7.70 -13.41
N TYR A 135 -5.02 7.58 -12.66
CA TYR A 135 -6.19 6.79 -13.04
C TYR A 135 -7.51 7.56 -12.91
N PRO A 136 -7.67 8.73 -13.58
CA PRO A 136 -8.77 9.66 -13.31
C PRO A 136 -10.15 9.07 -13.58
N PHE A 137 -10.31 8.30 -14.65
CA PHE A 137 -11.62 7.77 -15.06
C PHE A 137 -12.15 6.71 -14.10
N MET A 138 -11.28 5.80 -13.71
CA MET A 138 -11.64 4.62 -12.92
C MET A 138 -11.89 4.98 -11.45
N ILE A 139 -11.01 5.79 -10.86
CA ILE A 139 -11.18 6.26 -9.48
C ILE A 139 -12.43 7.16 -9.38
N THR A 140 -12.65 8.04 -10.36
CA THR A 140 -13.86 8.87 -10.42
C THR A 140 -15.13 8.03 -10.44
N ALA A 141 -15.21 7.00 -11.29
CA ALA A 141 -16.36 6.11 -11.36
C ALA A 141 -16.59 5.37 -10.03
N GLY A 142 -15.53 4.88 -9.40
CA GLY A 142 -15.58 4.25 -8.09
C GLY A 142 -16.07 5.18 -6.98
N LEU A 143 -15.57 6.40 -6.90
CA LEU A 143 -16.01 7.41 -5.92
C LEU A 143 -17.48 7.80 -6.10
N ILE A 144 -17.93 7.92 -7.34
CA ILE A 144 -19.35 8.18 -7.63
C ILE A 144 -20.21 7.00 -7.14
N ALA A 145 -19.85 5.77 -7.47
CA ALA A 145 -20.59 4.58 -7.05
C ALA A 145 -20.69 4.50 -5.50
N VAL A 146 -19.58 4.76 -4.80
CA VAL A 146 -19.55 4.79 -3.33
C VAL A 146 -20.41 5.92 -2.78
N SER A 147 -20.43 7.10 -3.42
CA SER A 147 -21.25 8.24 -3.00
C SER A 147 -22.77 7.94 -2.99
N PHE A 148 -23.21 7.03 -3.85
CA PHE A 148 -24.60 6.56 -3.85
C PHE A 148 -24.83 5.36 -2.92
N GLY A 149 -23.86 4.46 -2.77
CA GLY A 149 -23.95 3.30 -1.90
C GLY A 149 -23.88 3.64 -0.40
N PHE A 150 -23.06 4.61 -0.05
CA PHE A 150 -22.82 5.04 1.32
C PHE A 150 -24.10 5.45 2.10
N PRO A 151 -24.99 6.29 1.51
CA PRO A 151 -26.23 6.68 2.18
C PRO A 151 -27.19 5.52 2.46
N VAL A 152 -27.20 4.53 1.59
CA VAL A 152 -28.09 3.35 1.75
C VAL A 152 -27.70 2.55 2.99
N VAL A 153 -26.38 2.36 3.20
CA VAL A 153 -25.88 1.58 4.33
C VAL A 153 -25.91 2.37 5.63
N PHE A 154 -25.45 3.62 5.59
CA PHE A 154 -25.30 4.47 6.77
C PHE A 154 -26.56 5.29 7.11
N LYS A 155 -27.64 5.17 6.32
CA LYS A 155 -28.88 5.94 6.49
C LYS A 155 -28.63 7.45 6.56
N THR A 156 -27.76 7.95 5.70
CA THR A 156 -27.37 9.36 5.64
C THR A 156 -27.84 10.02 4.33
N LYS A 157 -27.66 11.33 4.21
CA LYS A 157 -27.84 12.00 2.92
C LYS A 157 -26.69 11.64 1.96
N PRO A 158 -26.95 11.59 0.64
CA PRO A 158 -25.92 11.37 -0.35
C PRO A 158 -24.76 12.38 -0.21
N ILE A 159 -23.53 11.87 -0.19
CA ILE A 159 -22.32 12.70 -0.21
C ILE A 159 -21.94 12.88 -1.68
N LEU A 160 -22.60 13.81 -2.36
CA LEU A 160 -22.37 14.03 -3.78
C LEU A 160 -21.24 15.05 -4.00
N PRO A 161 -20.38 14.83 -5.00
CA PRO A 161 -19.31 15.76 -5.36
C PRO A 161 -19.85 17.06 -6.00
N PHE A 162 -21.09 17.02 -6.49
CA PHE A 162 -21.69 18.12 -7.25
C PHE A 162 -23.00 18.56 -6.61
N ARG A 163 -23.23 19.88 -6.59
CA ARG A 163 -24.49 20.48 -6.10
C ARG A 163 -25.58 20.53 -7.16
N SER A 164 -25.20 20.50 -8.46
CA SER A 164 -26.16 20.58 -9.57
C SER A 164 -25.62 19.94 -10.85
N VAL A 165 -26.54 19.52 -11.75
CA VAL A 165 -26.22 19.04 -13.10
C VAL A 165 -25.51 20.11 -13.94
N LYS A 166 -25.74 21.41 -13.65
CA LYS A 166 -25.09 22.52 -14.33
C LYS A 166 -23.60 22.58 -14.00
N GLU A 167 -23.21 22.30 -12.75
CA GLU A 167 -21.80 22.18 -12.35
C GLU A 167 -21.09 21.05 -13.13
N ILE A 168 -21.75 19.88 -13.25
CA ILE A 168 -21.18 18.73 -13.98
C ILE A 168 -20.85 19.09 -15.43
N ARG A 169 -21.74 19.86 -16.11
CA ARG A 169 -21.53 20.28 -17.50
C ARG A 169 -20.40 21.30 -17.70
N GLN A 170 -20.02 22.00 -16.64
CA GLN A 170 -18.95 23.02 -16.68
C GLN A 170 -17.59 22.48 -16.28
N LEU A 171 -17.51 21.21 -15.84
CA LEU A 171 -16.27 20.59 -15.40
C LEU A 171 -15.46 20.07 -16.60
N LYS A 172 -14.23 20.52 -16.71
CA LYS A 172 -13.25 20.02 -17.67
C LYS A 172 -11.87 19.92 -17.02
N GLY A 173 -11.13 18.86 -17.36
CA GLY A 173 -9.74 18.69 -17.02
C GLY A 173 -9.45 18.75 -15.49
N GLU A 174 -8.50 19.57 -15.09
CA GLU A 174 -7.97 19.69 -13.72
C GLU A 174 -9.04 19.98 -12.64
N LYS A 175 -10.13 20.69 -13.00
CA LYS A 175 -11.22 20.96 -12.05
C LYS A 175 -11.96 19.69 -11.64
N VAL A 176 -12.10 18.70 -12.54
CA VAL A 176 -12.71 17.42 -12.20
C VAL A 176 -11.83 16.67 -11.21
N VAL A 177 -10.54 16.58 -11.46
CA VAL A 177 -9.57 15.91 -10.57
C VAL A 177 -9.62 16.54 -9.17
N THR A 178 -9.56 17.86 -9.07
CA THR A 178 -9.60 18.57 -7.78
C THR A 178 -10.87 18.27 -7.00
N ILE A 179 -12.04 18.30 -7.65
CA ILE A 179 -13.33 18.01 -7.00
C ILE A 179 -13.39 16.54 -6.56
N MET A 180 -12.89 15.63 -7.39
CA MET A 180 -12.89 14.22 -7.07
C MET A 180 -11.88 13.88 -5.97
N LYS A 181 -10.73 14.57 -5.88
CA LYS A 181 -9.83 14.50 -4.72
C LYS A 181 -10.54 14.89 -3.43
N GLN A 182 -11.25 16.03 -3.44
CA GLN A 182 -12.05 16.47 -2.29
C GLN A 182 -13.14 15.45 -1.92
N GLN A 183 -13.79 14.86 -2.91
CA GLN A 183 -14.81 13.82 -2.69
C GLN A 183 -14.20 12.56 -2.07
N GLY A 184 -13.04 12.13 -2.55
CA GLY A 184 -12.31 11.00 -1.99
C GLY A 184 -12.00 11.21 -0.51
N TRP A 185 -11.45 12.38 -0.15
CA TRP A 185 -11.20 12.75 1.25
C TRP A 185 -12.48 12.76 2.09
N ARG A 186 -13.55 13.37 1.59
CA ARG A 186 -14.84 13.41 2.32
C ARG A 186 -15.37 12.02 2.61
N LEU A 187 -15.35 11.11 1.63
CA LEU A 187 -15.82 9.73 1.81
C LEU A 187 -14.93 8.94 2.80
N CYS A 188 -13.62 9.08 2.68
CA CYS A 188 -12.67 8.43 3.56
C CYS A 188 -12.86 8.87 5.02
N VAL A 189 -12.88 10.18 5.24
CA VAL A 189 -13.04 10.77 6.58
C VAL A 189 -14.43 10.50 7.15
N GLU A 190 -15.48 10.56 6.33
CA GLU A 190 -16.84 10.27 6.76
C GLU A 190 -17.00 8.80 7.19
N PHE A 191 -16.28 7.89 6.53
CA PHE A 191 -16.20 6.51 7.00
C PHE A 191 -15.42 6.40 8.31
N ALA A 192 -14.23 6.97 8.39
CA ALA A 192 -13.38 6.92 9.58
C ALA A 192 -14.10 7.48 10.82
N ASN A 193 -14.85 8.58 10.66
CA ASN A 193 -15.63 9.18 11.75
C ASN A 193 -16.80 8.30 12.25
N ARG A 194 -17.06 7.15 11.65
CA ARG A 194 -18.04 6.14 12.11
C ARG A 194 -17.38 4.97 12.80
N THR A 195 -16.08 4.96 12.92
CA THR A 195 -15.32 3.96 13.66
C THR A 195 -14.90 4.53 15.03
N ASP A 196 -14.41 3.68 15.91
CA ASP A 196 -13.97 4.11 17.25
C ASP A 196 -12.54 4.67 17.24
N ALA A 197 -11.72 4.21 16.29
CA ALA A 197 -10.36 4.70 16.09
C ALA A 197 -9.89 4.47 14.65
N CYS A 198 -8.91 5.27 14.23
CA CYS A 198 -8.23 5.13 12.96
C CYS A 198 -6.74 4.83 13.18
N ILE A 199 -6.18 3.95 12.36
CA ILE A 199 -4.75 3.68 12.28
C ILE A 199 -4.23 4.25 10.96
N SER A 200 -3.12 4.97 11.04
CA SER A 200 -2.36 5.46 9.89
C SER A 200 -0.94 4.91 9.92
N PRO A 201 -0.39 4.41 8.81
CA PRO A 201 0.98 3.92 8.75
C PRO A 201 2.02 5.04 8.81
N SER A 202 1.62 6.29 8.54
CA SER A 202 2.52 7.44 8.56
C SER A 202 1.88 8.66 9.24
N ARG A 203 2.72 9.50 9.83
CA ARG A 203 2.32 10.76 10.43
C ARG A 203 1.69 11.68 9.39
N HIS A 204 2.33 11.80 8.23
CA HIS A 204 1.83 12.61 7.13
C HIS A 204 0.37 12.27 6.74
N LEU A 205 0.07 10.98 6.54
CA LEU A 205 -1.30 10.56 6.22
C LEU A 205 -2.26 10.84 7.39
N GLY A 206 -1.86 10.58 8.62
CA GLY A 206 -2.66 10.88 9.82
C GLY A 206 -3.02 12.37 9.90
N GLU A 207 -2.06 13.25 9.65
CA GLU A 207 -2.27 14.70 9.63
C GLU A 207 -3.21 15.12 8.49
N LEU A 208 -3.07 14.52 7.30
CA LEU A 208 -3.99 14.77 6.19
C LEU A 208 -5.43 14.34 6.51
N LEU A 209 -5.62 13.20 7.17
CA LEU A 209 -6.95 12.74 7.62
C LEU A 209 -7.58 13.75 8.58
N VAL A 210 -6.84 14.21 9.59
CA VAL A 210 -7.30 15.22 10.55
C VAL A 210 -7.60 16.55 9.84
N LYS A 211 -6.70 17.02 8.97
CA LYS A 211 -6.88 18.25 8.17
C LYS A 211 -8.15 18.21 7.30
N ASN A 212 -8.51 17.01 6.80
CA ASN A 212 -9.73 16.81 6.00
C ASN A 212 -10.99 16.54 6.83
N GLY A 213 -10.92 16.66 8.17
CA GLY A 213 -12.08 16.63 9.06
C GLY A 213 -12.31 15.32 9.81
N MET A 214 -11.31 14.46 9.94
CA MET A 214 -11.39 13.30 10.83
C MET A 214 -11.39 13.76 12.29
N THR A 215 -12.31 13.22 13.09
CA THR A 215 -12.54 13.58 14.49
C THR A 215 -12.29 12.45 15.47
N VAL A 216 -12.22 11.20 14.98
CA VAL A 216 -11.88 10.05 15.83
C VAL A 216 -10.39 10.01 16.15
N PRO A 217 -9.96 9.36 17.25
CA PRO A 217 -8.55 9.19 17.54
C PRO A 217 -7.80 8.55 16.36
N CYS A 218 -6.68 9.16 15.96
CA CYS A 218 -5.78 8.63 14.94
C CYS A 218 -4.48 8.16 15.59
N HIS A 219 -4.20 6.88 15.47
CA HIS A 219 -2.96 6.29 15.96
C HIS A 219 -1.99 6.10 14.79
N ILE A 220 -0.80 6.68 14.91
CA ILE A 220 0.28 6.44 13.95
C ILE A 220 0.92 5.11 14.33
N PHE A 221 0.72 4.12 13.48
CA PHE A 221 1.25 2.77 13.67
C PHE A 221 1.93 2.32 12.37
N PRO A 222 3.25 2.52 12.26
CA PRO A 222 4.02 2.16 11.09
C PRO A 222 3.90 0.69 10.73
N ASN A 223 3.98 0.39 9.44
CA ASN A 223 4.07 -0.99 8.97
C ASN A 223 5.31 -1.67 9.56
N SER A 224 5.21 -2.97 9.77
CA SER A 224 6.31 -3.80 10.24
C SER A 224 6.86 -4.69 9.15
N VAL A 225 8.12 -5.10 9.29
CA VAL A 225 8.77 -6.11 8.45
C VAL A 225 9.37 -7.21 9.31
N ASP A 226 9.39 -8.42 8.79
CA ASP A 226 10.10 -9.53 9.40
C ASP A 226 11.62 -9.34 9.27
N THR A 227 12.22 -8.66 10.23
CA THR A 227 13.67 -8.38 10.23
C THR A 227 14.53 -9.64 10.26
N ALA A 228 14.03 -10.77 10.78
CA ALA A 228 14.74 -12.03 10.80
C ALA A 228 14.97 -12.56 9.38
N ARG A 229 13.97 -12.46 8.50
CA ARG A 229 14.10 -12.83 7.08
C ARG A 229 15.26 -12.09 6.42
N TYR A 230 15.34 -10.77 6.59
CA TYR A 230 16.37 -9.95 5.97
C TYR A 230 17.77 -10.18 6.58
N ARG A 231 17.85 -10.43 7.88
CA ARG A 231 19.13 -10.78 8.55
C ARG A 231 19.67 -12.13 8.09
N GLN A 232 18.81 -13.13 7.90
CA GLN A 232 19.16 -14.50 7.54
C GLN A 232 19.34 -14.70 6.02
N ALA A 233 18.86 -13.75 5.20
CA ALA A 233 18.96 -13.80 3.76
C ALA A 233 20.42 -13.91 3.31
N LYS A 234 20.66 -14.75 2.31
CA LYS A 234 21.99 -14.97 1.71
C LYS A 234 22.02 -14.37 0.32
N ALA A 235 23.06 -13.63 0.01
CA ALA A 235 23.27 -13.06 -1.31
C ALA A 235 23.26 -14.13 -2.42
N SER A 236 23.75 -15.35 -2.12
CA SER A 236 23.73 -16.48 -3.05
C SER A 236 22.35 -16.91 -3.54
N ASP A 237 21.31 -16.61 -2.77
CA ASP A 237 19.93 -17.05 -3.05
C ASP A 237 19.15 -15.99 -3.87
N SER A 238 19.84 -14.93 -4.29
CA SER A 238 19.27 -13.88 -5.14
C SER A 238 18.96 -14.40 -6.55
N PRO A 239 17.87 -13.92 -7.17
CA PRO A 239 17.48 -14.32 -8.53
C PRO A 239 18.50 -13.92 -9.61
N ILE A 240 19.37 -12.99 -9.27
CA ILE A 240 20.48 -12.56 -10.12
C ILE A 240 21.78 -12.56 -9.30
N GLN A 241 22.89 -12.80 -9.97
CA GLN A 241 24.22 -12.81 -9.31
C GLN A 241 25.04 -11.60 -9.76
N LYS A 242 25.50 -10.84 -8.77
CA LYS A 242 26.35 -9.68 -8.97
C LYS A 242 27.74 -10.13 -9.43
N LYS A 243 28.21 -9.57 -10.55
CA LYS A 243 29.56 -9.83 -11.04
C LYS A 243 30.59 -9.03 -10.25
N ALA A 244 31.82 -9.53 -10.25
CA ALA A 244 32.91 -8.82 -9.59
C ALA A 244 33.10 -7.42 -10.17
N GLY A 245 33.12 -6.41 -9.31
CA GLY A 245 33.24 -5.00 -9.69
C GLY A 245 31.91 -4.29 -9.94
N GLU A 246 30.82 -5.00 -10.23
CA GLU A 246 29.51 -4.35 -10.42
C GLU A 246 28.97 -3.75 -9.11
N LYS A 247 28.24 -2.65 -9.25
CA LYS A 247 27.48 -1.99 -8.17
C LYS A 247 25.99 -2.07 -8.48
N TYR A 248 25.21 -2.58 -7.53
CA TYR A 248 23.76 -2.74 -7.72
C TYR A 248 22.99 -1.65 -6.99
N VAL A 249 22.26 -0.85 -7.77
CA VAL A 249 21.18 0.02 -7.30
C VAL A 249 19.86 -0.71 -7.53
N VAL A 250 19.19 -1.13 -6.47
CA VAL A 250 17.99 -1.98 -6.54
C VAL A 250 16.75 -1.16 -6.30
N CYS A 251 15.72 -1.34 -7.14
CA CYS A 251 14.37 -0.85 -6.92
C CYS A 251 13.42 -2.05 -6.93
N VAL A 252 12.74 -2.28 -5.82
CA VAL A 252 11.71 -3.31 -5.68
C VAL A 252 10.36 -2.64 -5.66
N ALA A 253 9.62 -2.72 -6.74
CA ALA A 253 8.29 -2.13 -6.85
C ALA A 253 7.50 -2.72 -8.01
N ARG A 254 6.18 -2.54 -8.01
CA ARG A 254 5.38 -2.71 -9.21
C ARG A 254 5.89 -1.77 -10.31
N LEU A 255 6.03 -2.26 -11.53
CA LEU A 255 6.43 -1.44 -12.67
C LEU A 255 5.23 -0.67 -13.21
N SER A 256 5.05 0.57 -12.75
CA SER A 256 3.90 1.42 -13.04
C SER A 256 4.28 2.90 -12.98
N LEU A 257 3.47 3.76 -13.61
CA LEU A 257 3.79 5.17 -13.81
C LEU A 257 4.07 5.91 -12.49
N GLU A 258 3.25 5.69 -11.47
CA GLU A 258 3.34 6.33 -10.16
C GLU A 258 4.62 5.98 -9.39
N LYS A 259 5.29 4.87 -9.76
CA LYS A 259 6.57 4.48 -9.14
C LYS A 259 7.80 5.13 -9.79
N ARG A 260 7.59 5.84 -10.90
CA ARG A 260 8.61 6.66 -11.57
C ARG A 260 9.95 5.96 -11.83
N GLN A 261 9.94 4.63 -12.11
CA GLN A 261 11.18 3.90 -12.43
C GLN A 261 11.90 4.47 -13.65
N ARG A 262 11.19 5.18 -14.53
CA ARG A 262 11.78 5.94 -15.64
C ARG A 262 12.87 6.89 -15.16
N THR A 263 12.63 7.62 -14.06
CA THR A 263 13.62 8.52 -13.44
C THR A 263 14.90 7.78 -13.03
N LEU A 264 14.77 6.56 -12.51
CA LEU A 264 15.94 5.73 -12.15
C LEU A 264 16.70 5.24 -13.40
N ILE A 265 15.98 4.92 -14.48
CA ILE A 265 16.62 4.58 -15.78
C ILE A 265 17.35 5.80 -16.35
N GLU A 266 16.74 6.98 -16.29
CA GLU A 266 17.36 8.25 -16.70
C GLU A 266 18.62 8.54 -15.86
N ALA A 267 18.62 8.22 -14.56
CA ALA A 267 19.79 8.36 -13.71
C ALA A 267 21.01 7.56 -14.22
N MET A 268 20.79 6.38 -14.82
CA MET A 268 21.90 5.58 -15.38
C MET A 268 22.62 6.26 -16.54
N LYS A 269 21.97 7.20 -17.21
CA LYS A 269 22.62 8.01 -18.27
C LYS A 269 23.63 9.00 -17.71
N TYR A 270 23.42 9.48 -16.49
CA TYR A 270 24.23 10.51 -15.83
C TYR A 270 25.22 9.93 -14.81
N ALA A 271 25.06 8.65 -14.45
CA ALA A 271 25.94 7.97 -13.49
C ALA A 271 27.38 7.98 -13.99
N LYS A 272 28.31 8.36 -13.08
CA LYS A 272 29.75 8.44 -13.36
C LYS A 272 30.45 7.09 -13.20
N HIS A 273 29.88 6.19 -12.43
CA HIS A 273 30.42 4.86 -12.19
C HIS A 273 30.02 3.90 -13.33
N PRO A 274 30.94 3.43 -14.18
CA PRO A 274 30.62 2.62 -15.37
C PRO A 274 30.08 1.22 -14.99
N ASP A 275 30.37 0.74 -13.80
CA ASP A 275 29.97 -0.59 -13.34
C ASP A 275 28.64 -0.60 -12.57
N VAL A 276 27.93 0.54 -12.49
CA VAL A 276 26.63 0.62 -11.86
C VAL A 276 25.56 -0.07 -12.70
N LYS A 277 24.77 -0.90 -12.07
CA LYS A 277 23.58 -1.56 -12.63
C LYS A 277 22.34 -1.20 -11.83
N LEU A 278 21.33 -0.71 -12.51
CA LEU A 278 19.98 -0.55 -11.97
C LEU A 278 19.25 -1.90 -12.07
N VAL A 279 18.81 -2.45 -10.96
CA VAL A 279 18.03 -3.68 -10.90
C VAL A 279 16.58 -3.33 -10.57
N LEU A 280 15.68 -3.51 -11.53
CA LEU A 280 14.25 -3.33 -11.37
C LEU A 280 13.59 -4.68 -11.08
N ALA A 281 13.23 -4.89 -9.81
CA ALA A 281 12.60 -6.12 -9.36
C ALA A 281 11.09 -5.92 -9.17
N GLY A 282 10.33 -6.65 -9.97
CA GLY A 282 8.88 -6.60 -10.02
C GLY A 282 8.36 -6.70 -11.44
N GLY A 283 7.04 -6.78 -11.57
CA GLY A 283 6.34 -6.75 -12.84
C GLY A 283 5.28 -5.64 -12.86
N GLY A 284 4.74 -5.32 -14.02
CA GLY A 284 3.68 -4.34 -14.12
C GLY A 284 3.46 -3.79 -15.53
N PRO A 285 2.41 -2.97 -15.71
CA PRO A 285 1.99 -2.50 -17.04
C PRO A 285 3.02 -1.60 -17.72
N ALA A 286 3.92 -0.95 -16.97
CA ALA A 286 4.93 -0.05 -17.52
C ALA A 286 6.21 -0.78 -18.00
N GLU A 287 6.34 -2.10 -17.81
CA GLU A 287 7.59 -2.82 -18.11
C GLU A 287 8.06 -2.63 -19.55
N ALA A 288 7.15 -2.76 -20.54
CA ALA A 288 7.51 -2.63 -21.95
C ALA A 288 8.01 -1.21 -22.27
N GLU A 289 7.36 -0.19 -21.73
CA GLU A 289 7.77 1.22 -21.88
C GLU A 289 9.12 1.48 -21.20
N LEU A 290 9.35 0.95 -20.01
CA LEU A 290 10.61 1.12 -19.27
C LEU A 290 11.79 0.46 -20.02
N ARG A 291 11.58 -0.72 -20.61
CA ARG A 291 12.61 -1.36 -21.47
C ARG A 291 12.91 -0.53 -22.70
N GLN A 292 11.88 0.02 -23.34
CA GLN A 292 12.04 0.89 -24.51
C GLN A 292 12.80 2.19 -24.12
N THR A 293 12.47 2.79 -22.97
CA THR A 293 13.19 3.95 -22.43
C THR A 293 14.67 3.66 -22.21
N ALA A 294 15.03 2.50 -21.68
CA ALA A 294 16.44 2.12 -21.48
C ALA A 294 17.20 2.06 -22.81
N ILE A 295 16.57 1.52 -23.88
CA ILE A 295 17.14 1.45 -25.23
C ILE A 295 17.31 2.86 -25.82
N GLU A 296 16.27 3.70 -25.76
CA GLU A 296 16.28 5.06 -26.29
C GLU A 296 17.35 5.96 -25.65
N LEU A 297 17.63 5.72 -24.37
CA LEU A 297 18.69 6.43 -23.62
C LEU A 297 20.07 5.80 -23.79
N GLY A 298 20.19 4.61 -24.43
CA GLY A 298 21.44 3.88 -24.62
C GLY A 298 22.01 3.29 -23.33
N VAL A 299 21.14 2.99 -22.35
CA VAL A 299 21.50 2.45 -21.02
C VAL A 299 20.99 1.03 -20.77
N GLU A 300 20.51 0.34 -21.81
CA GLU A 300 19.92 -1.00 -21.70
C GLU A 300 20.87 -2.02 -21.07
N ASN A 301 22.19 -1.85 -21.25
CA ASN A 301 23.22 -2.68 -20.64
C ASN A 301 23.44 -2.37 -19.16
N HIS A 302 22.88 -1.28 -18.64
CA HIS A 302 22.95 -0.85 -17.25
C HIS A 302 21.65 -1.17 -16.47
N VAL A 303 20.61 -1.66 -17.14
CA VAL A 303 19.31 -1.93 -16.51
C VAL A 303 18.97 -3.42 -16.58
N ILE A 304 18.73 -4.01 -15.42
CA ILE A 304 18.36 -5.42 -15.27
C ILE A 304 16.92 -5.49 -14.79
N PHE A 305 16.07 -6.20 -15.52
CA PHE A 305 14.68 -6.49 -15.13
C PHE A 305 14.60 -7.93 -14.66
N THR A 306 14.26 -8.16 -13.39
CA THR A 306 14.17 -9.52 -12.83
C THR A 306 12.81 -10.16 -13.09
N GLY A 307 11.78 -9.37 -13.45
CA GLY A 307 10.39 -9.80 -13.36
C GLY A 307 9.92 -9.92 -11.90
N MET A 308 8.80 -10.61 -11.70
CA MET A 308 8.26 -10.86 -10.35
C MET A 308 9.19 -11.73 -9.53
N VAL A 309 9.47 -11.32 -8.30
CA VAL A 309 10.32 -12.02 -7.34
C VAL A 309 9.57 -12.29 -6.03
N GLY A 310 9.86 -13.41 -5.40
CA GLY A 310 9.29 -13.77 -4.11
C GLY A 310 9.94 -13.02 -2.94
N ALA A 311 9.28 -13.00 -1.78
CA ALA A 311 9.76 -12.24 -0.60
C ALA A 311 11.16 -12.66 -0.12
N ASN A 312 11.53 -13.93 -0.23
CA ASN A 312 12.87 -14.40 0.12
C ASN A 312 13.91 -13.98 -0.93
N GLU A 313 13.54 -13.98 -2.20
CA GLU A 313 14.39 -13.48 -3.29
C GLU A 313 14.63 -11.98 -3.17
N VAL A 314 13.59 -11.20 -2.78
CA VAL A 314 13.74 -9.77 -2.46
C VAL A 314 14.74 -9.56 -1.33
N ALA A 315 14.64 -10.33 -0.25
CA ALA A 315 15.57 -10.23 0.87
C ALA A 315 17.03 -10.53 0.43
N SER A 316 17.21 -11.56 -0.40
CA SER A 316 18.52 -11.96 -0.92
C SER A 316 19.06 -10.95 -1.94
N LEU A 317 18.20 -10.34 -2.76
CA LEU A 317 18.56 -9.28 -3.68
C LEU A 317 19.01 -8.02 -2.95
N LEU A 318 18.27 -7.59 -1.93
CA LEU A 318 18.63 -6.45 -1.10
C LEU A 318 19.97 -6.68 -0.37
N LYS A 319 20.27 -7.92 0.01
CA LYS A 319 21.55 -8.28 0.62
C LYS A 319 22.75 -8.12 -0.31
N GLN A 320 22.55 -8.21 -1.63
CA GLN A 320 23.59 -7.94 -2.64
C GLN A 320 23.65 -6.46 -3.05
N ALA A 321 22.60 -5.70 -2.80
CA ALA A 321 22.52 -4.31 -3.22
C ALA A 321 23.55 -3.44 -2.52
N ASP A 322 24.18 -2.53 -3.26
CA ASP A 322 24.97 -1.45 -2.67
C ASP A 322 24.06 -0.32 -2.23
N LEU A 323 22.98 -0.07 -2.99
CA LEU A 323 21.94 0.93 -2.70
C LEU A 323 20.55 0.40 -3.07
N PHE A 324 19.55 0.84 -2.33
CA PHE A 324 18.15 0.75 -2.71
C PHE A 324 17.67 2.14 -3.17
N ALA A 325 16.94 2.22 -4.28
CA ALA A 325 16.42 3.49 -4.79
C ALA A 325 14.90 3.44 -4.98
N LEU A 326 14.19 4.47 -4.51
CA LEU A 326 12.77 4.66 -4.73
C LEU A 326 12.49 6.06 -5.26
N ALA A 327 11.96 6.15 -6.47
CA ALA A 327 11.66 7.42 -7.14
C ALA A 327 10.19 7.82 -7.08
N SER A 328 9.31 7.04 -6.43
CA SER A 328 7.91 7.44 -6.25
C SER A 328 7.83 8.74 -5.44
N TYR A 329 6.95 9.64 -5.89
CA TYR A 329 6.77 10.96 -5.31
C TYR A 329 5.30 11.27 -5.12
N HIS A 330 4.92 11.69 -3.92
CA HIS A 330 3.56 12.02 -3.52
C HIS A 330 2.52 10.88 -3.68
N PHE A 331 2.97 9.63 -3.78
CA PHE A 331 2.09 8.47 -3.99
C PHE A 331 2.07 7.53 -2.77
N ASP A 332 3.24 7.17 -2.27
CA ASP A 332 3.35 6.22 -1.16
C ASP A 332 3.12 6.89 0.19
N ASN A 333 2.51 6.16 1.12
CA ASN A 333 2.39 6.60 2.52
C ASN A 333 3.53 6.09 3.38
N GLN A 334 3.79 4.80 3.28
CA GLN A 334 4.91 4.11 3.90
C GLN A 334 5.20 2.85 3.06
N PRO A 335 6.07 2.94 2.06
CA PRO A 335 6.36 1.81 1.18
C PRO A 335 7.11 0.73 1.94
N MET A 336 6.59 -0.49 1.90
CA MET A 336 7.17 -1.66 2.57
C MET A 336 8.62 -1.89 2.16
N THR A 337 8.94 -1.64 0.89
CA THR A 337 10.27 -1.88 0.32
C THR A 337 11.36 -0.98 0.90
N LEU A 338 11.02 0.22 1.38
CA LEU A 338 11.97 1.05 2.16
C LEU A 338 12.31 0.41 3.50
N LEU A 339 11.30 -0.12 4.20
CA LEU A 339 11.51 -0.82 5.47
C LEU A 339 12.28 -2.14 5.27
N GLU A 340 12.01 -2.81 4.16
CA GLU A 340 12.69 -4.04 3.75
C GLU A 340 14.19 -3.77 3.47
N ALA A 341 14.50 -2.71 2.75
CA ALA A 341 15.88 -2.28 2.49
C ALA A 341 16.60 -1.91 3.80
N ALA A 342 15.94 -1.15 4.68
CA ALA A 342 16.49 -0.81 5.99
C ALA A 342 16.75 -2.07 6.85
N ALA A 343 15.82 -3.04 6.85
CA ALA A 343 15.98 -4.31 7.56
C ALA A 343 17.13 -5.18 7.00
N ALA A 344 17.40 -5.08 5.69
CA ALA A 344 18.54 -5.74 5.04
C ALA A 344 19.88 -5.04 5.35
N GLY A 345 19.85 -3.83 5.88
CA GLY A 345 21.02 -2.98 6.10
C GLY A 345 21.51 -2.31 4.82
N THR A 346 20.66 -2.24 3.77
CA THR A 346 20.97 -1.61 2.49
C THR A 346 20.71 -0.11 2.59
N PRO A 347 21.66 0.76 2.24
CA PRO A 347 21.44 2.20 2.20
C PRO A 347 20.35 2.56 1.20
N VAL A 348 19.54 3.59 1.52
CA VAL A 348 18.35 3.97 0.78
C VAL A 348 18.52 5.36 0.16
N VAL A 349 18.18 5.49 -1.13
CA VAL A 349 18.00 6.77 -1.82
C VAL A 349 16.50 6.91 -2.17
N TYR A 350 15.91 8.04 -1.78
CA TYR A 350 14.49 8.32 -2.04
C TYR A 350 14.28 9.82 -2.29
N CYS A 351 13.12 10.24 -2.80
CA CYS A 351 12.89 11.65 -3.16
C CYS A 351 11.66 12.28 -2.51
N ASP A 352 10.85 11.53 -1.78
CA ASP A 352 9.65 12.07 -1.12
C ASP A 352 9.94 12.32 0.36
N GLU A 353 10.09 13.60 0.75
CA GLU A 353 10.38 14.03 2.12
C GLU A 353 9.31 13.65 3.16
N ARG A 354 8.12 13.23 2.70
CA ARG A 354 7.03 12.77 3.58
C ARG A 354 7.26 11.36 4.12
N LEU A 355 8.19 10.61 3.50
CA LEU A 355 8.50 9.23 3.88
C LEU A 355 9.58 9.24 4.98
N THR A 356 9.18 9.32 6.23
CA THR A 356 10.09 9.43 7.37
C THR A 356 10.11 8.19 8.25
N GLU A 357 8.96 7.52 8.40
CA GLU A 357 8.83 6.39 9.32
C GLU A 357 9.69 5.20 8.92
N GLY A 358 10.57 4.78 9.82
CA GLY A 358 11.51 3.66 9.63
C GLY A 358 12.80 4.03 8.91
N LEU A 359 13.03 5.31 8.60
CA LEU A 359 14.24 5.83 7.96
C LEU A 359 15.13 6.65 8.91
N GLU A 360 14.76 6.75 10.19
CA GLU A 360 15.47 7.57 11.19
C GLU A 360 16.87 7.03 11.55
N GLY A 361 17.21 5.84 11.11
CA GLY A 361 18.49 5.15 11.42
C GLY A 361 19.73 5.67 10.71
N GLY A 362 19.64 6.72 9.89
CA GLY A 362 20.78 7.35 9.22
C GLY A 362 21.28 6.66 7.94
N ASN A 363 20.62 5.57 7.51
CA ASN A 363 20.95 4.85 6.27
C ASN A 363 20.11 5.29 5.06
N ALA A 364 19.37 6.38 5.19
CA ALA A 364 18.50 6.88 4.13
C ALA A 364 18.91 8.30 3.76
N VAL A 365 19.05 8.55 2.46
CA VAL A 365 19.44 9.84 1.89
C VAL A 365 18.35 10.32 0.95
N LEU A 366 17.89 11.54 1.17
CA LEU A 366 16.96 12.22 0.27
C LEU A 366 17.75 12.68 -0.96
N ALA A 367 17.29 12.31 -2.16
CA ALA A 367 17.85 12.80 -3.40
C ALA A 367 17.75 14.33 -3.47
N SER A 368 18.71 15.00 -4.11
CA SER A 368 18.78 16.46 -4.20
C SER A 368 17.62 17.08 -4.98
N GLY A 369 16.88 16.27 -5.73
CA GLY A 369 15.70 16.66 -6.50
C GLY A 369 14.95 15.43 -7.04
N LEU A 370 14.11 15.66 -8.06
CA LEU A 370 13.16 14.66 -8.55
C LEU A 370 13.56 14.05 -9.90
N GLU A 371 14.61 14.56 -10.54
CA GLU A 371 14.99 14.17 -11.90
C GLU A 371 16.11 13.11 -11.89
N GLY A 372 16.35 12.51 -13.06
CA GLY A 372 17.38 11.48 -13.19
C GLY A 372 18.79 11.97 -12.83
N GLU A 373 19.13 13.22 -13.12
CA GLU A 373 20.43 13.82 -12.75
C GLU A 373 20.60 13.92 -11.22
N ASP A 374 19.53 14.26 -10.50
CA ASP A 374 19.55 14.38 -9.05
C ASP A 374 19.79 13.01 -8.37
N PHE A 375 19.11 11.97 -8.89
CA PHE A 375 19.33 10.60 -8.44
C PHE A 375 20.74 10.12 -8.76
N ALA A 376 21.24 10.39 -9.98
CA ALA A 376 22.59 10.01 -10.37
C ALA A 376 23.65 10.63 -9.45
N ALA A 377 23.53 11.93 -9.18
CA ALA A 377 24.45 12.64 -8.28
C ALA A 377 24.45 12.01 -6.88
N THR A 378 23.26 11.73 -6.32
CA THR A 378 23.13 11.13 -4.99
C THR A 378 23.67 9.68 -4.96
N ILE A 379 23.42 8.91 -6.02
CA ILE A 379 23.95 7.53 -6.16
C ILE A 379 25.47 7.55 -6.24
N ASP A 380 26.06 8.43 -7.07
CA ASP A 380 27.50 8.56 -7.23
C ASP A 380 28.20 8.96 -5.92
N ASP A 381 27.57 9.80 -5.10
CA ASP A 381 28.12 10.22 -3.80
C ASP A 381 28.12 9.11 -2.73
N LEU A 382 27.28 8.07 -2.92
CA LEU A 382 27.11 6.98 -1.96
C LEU A 382 27.85 5.69 -2.36
N LEU A 383 28.28 5.52 -3.61
CA LEU A 383 28.95 4.33 -4.13
C LEU A 383 30.48 4.45 -4.11
#